data_c2fc84bb6d704f68d75433fdd45794ae
#
_entry.id   c2fc84bb6d704f68d75433fdd45794ae
#
_cell.length_a   1.000
_cell.length_b   1.000
_cell.length_c   1.000
_cell.angle_alpha   90.00
_cell.angle_beta   90.00
_cell.angle_gamma   90.00
#
_symmetry.space_group_name_H-M   'P 1'
#
loop_
_entity.id
_entity.type
_entity.pdbx_description
1 polymer ?
#
loop_
_entity_poly.entity_id
_entity_poly.type
_entity_poly.pdbx_seq_one_letter_code
_entity_poly.pdbx_strand_id
1 'polypeptide(L)'
;TIPAKLAWDGKSDDGQLRQGAYTAVFTVDYLKGDRAEAASAAFALDTEGPKVAMTTSPRYFSPDNDGVDDELRISLAVADASVIDSWRFDIIEVAVSESAAAKRAERAFFSWSGRGKPAERLAWDGRSQKGELVEAATDYPYRLTIVDELGNRTVAEGVISVDVLVIRDGDRLKIKVPSIVFRPDFADFKDLPQETLDRNAEVLQRIAQILNRFKDYKIRVEGHANSIAKMTGAAQAAVDKEETKELLPLSENRAKLVMQKLIEYGVDPKRLSVRGLGSSEPVVPFTDAENRWKNRRVEFILIKE
;
A
#
# COMPACT_ATOMS: atom_id res chain seq x y z
N THR A 1 -14.74 -39.39 -47.38
CA THR A 1 -15.69 -38.32 -47.03
C THR A 1 -14.90 -37.21 -46.38
N ILE A 2 -15.00 -35.99 -46.91
CA ILE A 2 -14.36 -34.82 -46.31
C ILE A 2 -15.12 -34.46 -45.04
N PRO A 3 -14.46 -34.31 -43.89
CA PRO A 3 -15.13 -33.91 -42.63
C PRO A 3 -15.66 -32.49 -42.74
N ALA A 4 -16.85 -32.24 -42.24
CA ALA A 4 -17.47 -30.91 -42.23
C ALA A 4 -16.81 -29.93 -41.27
N LYS A 5 -16.07 -30.44 -40.27
CA LYS A 5 -15.37 -29.68 -39.23
C LYS A 5 -14.08 -30.40 -38.83
N LEU A 6 -13.01 -29.66 -38.75
CA LEU A 6 -11.75 -30.08 -38.16
C LEU A 6 -11.52 -29.22 -36.90
N ALA A 7 -11.03 -29.81 -35.83
CA ALA A 7 -10.66 -29.11 -34.60
C ALA A 7 -9.20 -29.44 -34.29
N TRP A 8 -8.46 -28.43 -33.91
CA TRP A 8 -7.09 -28.56 -33.39
C TRP A 8 -7.08 -28.13 -31.91
N ASP A 9 -6.39 -28.85 -31.09
CA ASP A 9 -6.30 -28.60 -29.64
C ASP A 9 -5.11 -27.68 -29.25
N GLY A 10 -4.42 -27.11 -30.24
CA GLY A 10 -3.25 -26.27 -30.05
C GLY A 10 -1.95 -27.03 -29.87
N LYS A 11 -1.96 -28.36 -29.93
CA LYS A 11 -0.75 -29.17 -29.74
C LYS A 11 -0.14 -29.61 -31.09
N SER A 12 1.19 -29.72 -31.08
CA SER A 12 1.96 -30.35 -32.13
C SER A 12 1.88 -31.88 -32.02
N ASP A 13 2.39 -32.60 -33.02
CA ASP A 13 2.36 -34.05 -33.08
C ASP A 13 3.09 -34.74 -31.92
N ASP A 14 4.00 -34.05 -31.25
CA ASP A 14 4.68 -34.48 -30.01
C ASP A 14 3.86 -34.19 -28.75
N GLY A 15 2.64 -33.66 -28.88
CA GLY A 15 1.72 -33.37 -27.79
C GLY A 15 2.03 -32.07 -27.02
N GLN A 16 2.98 -31.27 -27.49
CA GLN A 16 3.36 -30.01 -26.81
C GLN A 16 2.62 -28.81 -27.38
N LEU A 17 2.21 -27.88 -26.53
CA LEU A 17 1.76 -26.56 -26.91
C LEU A 17 2.98 -25.72 -27.33
N ARG A 18 2.92 -25.14 -28.51
CA ARG A 18 3.97 -24.24 -29.04
C ARG A 18 3.35 -22.90 -29.35
N GLN A 19 3.75 -21.88 -28.65
CA GLN A 19 3.31 -20.50 -28.88
C GLN A 19 3.73 -20.05 -30.30
N GLY A 20 2.94 -19.21 -30.92
CA GLY A 20 3.29 -18.64 -32.24
C GLY A 20 2.11 -18.33 -33.12
N ALA A 21 2.43 -17.88 -34.34
CA ALA A 21 1.44 -17.64 -35.40
C ALA A 21 1.31 -18.88 -36.29
N TYR A 22 0.09 -19.28 -36.57
CA TYR A 22 -0.27 -20.46 -37.33
C TYR A 22 -1.19 -20.11 -38.48
N THR A 23 -1.11 -20.91 -39.53
CA THR A 23 -2.06 -20.93 -40.64
C THR A 23 -2.49 -22.38 -40.86
N ALA A 24 -3.78 -22.67 -40.81
CA ALA A 24 -4.29 -23.98 -41.13
C ALA A 24 -4.35 -24.13 -42.66
N VAL A 25 -3.75 -25.19 -43.17
CA VAL A 25 -3.77 -25.52 -44.61
C VAL A 25 -4.55 -26.82 -44.79
N PHE A 26 -5.59 -26.77 -45.59
CA PHE A 26 -6.40 -27.92 -45.94
C PHE A 26 -6.11 -28.32 -47.39
N THR A 27 -5.64 -29.54 -47.61
CA THR A 27 -5.28 -30.07 -48.91
C THR A 27 -6.19 -31.24 -49.28
N VAL A 28 -6.68 -31.28 -50.48
CA VAL A 28 -7.46 -32.38 -51.03
C VAL A 28 -6.80 -32.90 -52.31
N ASP A 29 -6.43 -34.18 -52.29
CA ASP A 29 -5.95 -34.88 -53.45
C ASP A 29 -7.12 -35.68 -54.06
N TYR A 30 -7.38 -35.41 -55.34
CA TYR A 30 -8.42 -36.07 -56.11
C TYR A 30 -7.88 -37.37 -56.73
N LEU A 31 -8.76 -38.36 -56.82
CA LEU A 31 -8.41 -39.69 -57.44
C LEU A 31 -7.80 -39.63 -58.86
N LYS A 32 -8.01 -38.56 -59.54
CA LYS A 32 -7.45 -38.35 -60.93
C LYS A 32 -6.10 -37.61 -60.91
N GLY A 33 -5.51 -37.36 -59.75
CA GLY A 33 -4.21 -36.72 -59.66
C GLY A 33 -4.26 -35.18 -59.48
N ASP A 34 -5.45 -34.56 -59.54
CA ASP A 34 -5.58 -33.13 -59.27
C ASP A 34 -5.50 -32.89 -57.73
N ARG A 35 -4.97 -31.70 -57.35
CA ARG A 35 -4.83 -31.26 -55.97
C ARG A 35 -5.46 -29.89 -55.80
N ALA A 36 -6.23 -29.70 -54.73
CA ALA A 36 -6.75 -28.42 -54.31
C ALA A 36 -6.27 -28.10 -52.91
N GLU A 37 -5.99 -26.83 -52.65
CA GLU A 37 -5.50 -26.36 -51.37
C GLU A 37 -6.27 -25.09 -50.95
N ALA A 38 -6.56 -24.97 -49.65
CA ALA A 38 -7.15 -23.80 -49.04
C ALA A 38 -6.42 -23.52 -47.74
N ALA A 39 -6.10 -22.24 -47.48
CA ALA A 39 -5.46 -21.80 -46.26
C ALA A 39 -6.38 -20.85 -45.47
N SER A 40 -6.34 -20.93 -44.15
CA SER A 40 -6.99 -19.98 -43.25
C SER A 40 -6.24 -18.65 -43.26
N ALA A 41 -6.88 -17.59 -42.72
CA ALA A 41 -6.12 -16.46 -42.21
C ALA A 41 -5.15 -16.92 -41.09
N ALA A 42 -4.07 -16.19 -40.88
CA ALA A 42 -3.16 -16.45 -39.77
C ALA A 42 -3.88 -16.19 -38.42
N PHE A 43 -3.61 -17.03 -37.44
CA PHE A 43 -4.11 -16.89 -36.08
C PHE A 43 -2.98 -17.13 -35.09
N ALA A 44 -3.04 -16.48 -33.92
CA ALA A 44 -2.06 -16.63 -32.88
C ALA A 44 -2.50 -17.74 -31.89
N LEU A 45 -1.52 -18.52 -31.42
CA LEU A 45 -1.64 -19.36 -30.27
C LEU A 45 -0.69 -18.80 -29.18
N ASP A 46 -1.28 -18.25 -28.13
CA ASP A 46 -0.58 -17.78 -26.96
C ASP A 46 -1.40 -18.10 -25.72
N THR A 47 -0.80 -18.79 -24.77
CA THR A 47 -1.41 -19.24 -23.50
C THR A 47 -0.59 -18.76 -22.30
N GLU A 48 0.43 -17.92 -22.56
CA GLU A 48 1.26 -17.34 -21.53
C GLU A 48 0.85 -15.89 -21.28
N GLY A 49 0.80 -15.50 -20.02
CA GLY A 49 0.55 -14.09 -19.68
C GLY A 49 1.80 -13.23 -19.87
N PRO A 50 1.62 -11.91 -19.99
CA PRO A 50 2.71 -10.95 -20.16
C PRO A 50 3.81 -11.11 -19.11
N LYS A 51 5.08 -11.07 -19.53
CA LYS A 51 6.24 -11.07 -18.64
C LYS A 51 6.46 -9.66 -18.14
N VAL A 52 6.54 -9.51 -16.81
CA VAL A 52 6.65 -8.22 -16.13
C VAL A 52 7.89 -8.19 -15.27
N ALA A 53 8.72 -7.17 -15.46
CA ALA A 53 9.75 -6.78 -14.50
C ALA A 53 9.45 -5.37 -14.01
N MET A 54 9.49 -5.18 -12.69
CA MET A 54 9.19 -3.89 -12.06
C MET A 54 10.19 -3.59 -10.96
N THR A 55 10.59 -2.31 -10.88
CA THR A 55 11.41 -1.79 -9.79
C THR A 55 10.86 -0.45 -9.32
N THR A 56 11.03 -0.16 -8.04
CA THR A 56 10.65 1.11 -7.42
C THR A 56 11.87 1.79 -6.81
N SER A 57 11.93 3.11 -6.86
CA SER A 57 12.99 3.94 -6.28
C SER A 57 12.42 5.31 -5.89
N PRO A 58 12.78 5.86 -4.72
CA PRO A 58 13.70 5.33 -3.71
C PRO A 58 13.16 4.12 -2.96
N ARG A 59 14.02 3.44 -2.19
CA ARG A 59 13.61 2.31 -1.33
C ARG A 59 12.67 2.76 -0.21
N TYR A 60 12.95 3.93 0.37
CA TYR A 60 12.10 4.61 1.33
C TYR A 60 11.65 5.93 0.70
N PHE A 61 10.39 6.03 0.43
CA PHE A 61 9.75 7.15 -0.24
C PHE A 61 9.27 8.17 0.79
N SER A 62 9.62 9.45 0.63
CA SER A 62 9.41 10.51 1.62
C SER A 62 8.76 11.76 1.02
N PRO A 63 7.47 11.74 0.69
CA PRO A 63 6.81 12.87 0.03
C PRO A 63 6.44 13.99 1.03
N ASP A 64 7.42 14.55 1.73
CA ASP A 64 7.25 15.64 2.71
C ASP A 64 7.65 17.01 2.17
N ASN A 65 8.02 17.05 0.89
CA ASN A 65 8.32 18.25 0.12
C ASN A 65 9.58 18.99 0.62
N ASP A 66 10.58 18.24 1.06
CA ASP A 66 11.90 18.75 1.45
C ASP A 66 12.91 18.75 0.27
N GLY A 67 12.53 18.20 -0.87
CA GLY A 67 13.34 18.06 -2.08
C GLY A 67 14.14 16.77 -2.17
N VAL A 68 13.98 15.85 -1.22
CA VAL A 68 14.68 14.57 -1.17
C VAL A 68 13.67 13.42 -1.14
N ASP A 69 13.74 12.54 -2.13
CA ASP A 69 12.89 11.34 -2.21
C ASP A 69 11.37 11.62 -2.19
N ASP A 70 10.97 12.83 -2.62
CA ASP A 70 9.57 13.28 -2.69
C ASP A 70 8.75 12.61 -3.80
N GLU A 71 9.40 11.90 -4.71
CA GLU A 71 8.76 11.23 -5.84
C GLU A 71 9.16 9.75 -5.90
N LEU A 72 8.17 8.86 -5.87
CA LEU A 72 8.38 7.45 -6.15
C LEU A 72 8.42 7.22 -7.66
N ARG A 73 9.54 6.72 -8.16
CA ARG A 73 9.73 6.31 -9.56
C ARG A 73 9.51 4.82 -9.67
N ILE A 74 8.64 4.44 -10.59
CA ILE A 74 8.31 3.06 -10.90
C ILE A 74 8.78 2.78 -12.33
N SER A 75 9.72 1.85 -12.48
CA SER A 75 10.19 1.41 -13.79
C SER A 75 9.55 0.09 -14.13
N LEU A 76 8.95 0.00 -15.33
CA LEU A 76 8.22 -1.15 -15.82
C LEU A 76 8.84 -1.66 -17.12
N ALA A 77 9.07 -2.96 -17.21
CA ALA A 77 9.38 -3.64 -18.46
C ALA A 77 8.33 -4.74 -18.67
N VAL A 78 7.59 -4.63 -19.76
CA VAL A 78 6.54 -5.58 -20.13
C VAL A 78 6.88 -6.16 -21.50
N ALA A 79 6.89 -7.49 -21.62
CA ALA A 79 7.11 -8.21 -22.85
C ALA A 79 6.07 -9.33 -22.99
N ASP A 80 5.53 -9.46 -24.18
CA ASP A 80 4.57 -10.50 -24.54
C ASP A 80 4.72 -10.87 -26.01
N ALA A 81 4.29 -12.08 -26.37
CA ALA A 81 4.15 -12.52 -27.76
C ALA A 81 2.92 -11.90 -28.40
N SER A 82 1.87 -11.67 -27.63
CA SER A 82 0.62 -11.04 -28.02
C SER A 82 0.62 -9.53 -27.70
N VAL A 83 -0.33 -8.81 -28.29
CA VAL A 83 -0.52 -7.39 -28.01
C VAL A 83 -1.13 -7.23 -26.61
N ILE A 84 -0.62 -6.31 -25.82
CA ILE A 84 -1.22 -5.97 -24.52
C ILE A 84 -2.55 -5.25 -24.76
N ASP A 85 -3.65 -5.77 -24.20
CA ASP A 85 -4.97 -5.14 -24.25
C ASP A 85 -5.08 -4.06 -23.19
N SER A 86 -4.85 -4.42 -21.93
CA SER A 86 -5.10 -3.52 -20.81
C SER A 86 -4.19 -3.80 -19.62
N TRP A 87 -4.09 -2.79 -18.77
CA TRP A 87 -3.36 -2.89 -17.51
C TRP A 87 -3.99 -2.02 -16.43
N ARG A 88 -3.73 -2.41 -15.16
CA ARG A 88 -4.13 -1.67 -13.98
C ARG A 88 -3.06 -1.81 -12.90
N PHE A 89 -2.63 -0.69 -12.33
CA PHE A 89 -1.73 -0.61 -11.20
C PHE A 89 -2.47 0.03 -10.02
N ASP A 90 -2.61 -0.71 -8.94
CA ASP A 90 -3.25 -0.26 -7.71
C ASP A 90 -2.20 -0.14 -6.60
N ILE A 91 -2.17 1.00 -5.93
CA ILE A 91 -1.50 1.20 -4.65
C ILE A 91 -2.59 1.07 -3.59
N ILE A 92 -2.37 0.21 -2.60
CA ILE A 92 -3.41 -0.27 -1.69
C ILE A 92 -3.13 0.29 -0.29
N GLU A 93 -4.13 0.91 0.32
CA GLU A 93 -4.11 1.24 1.75
C GLU A 93 -4.73 0.08 2.53
N VAL A 94 -4.02 -0.35 3.56
CA VAL A 94 -4.48 -1.40 4.46
C VAL A 94 -4.82 -0.77 5.80
N ALA A 95 -6.09 -0.76 6.17
CA ALA A 95 -6.53 -0.22 7.45
C ALA A 95 -5.90 -1.00 8.62
N VAL A 96 -5.35 -0.29 9.60
CA VAL A 96 -4.84 -0.90 10.84
C VAL A 96 -6.03 -1.38 11.66
N SER A 97 -6.18 -2.70 11.80
CA SER A 97 -7.26 -3.31 12.59
C SER A 97 -6.90 -3.33 14.08
N GLU A 98 -7.90 -3.07 14.94
CA GLU A 98 -7.77 -3.20 16.41
C GLU A 98 -7.72 -4.67 16.87
N SER A 99 -8.22 -5.57 16.06
CA SER A 99 -8.31 -7.00 16.37
C SER A 99 -7.44 -7.80 15.40
N ALA A 100 -6.56 -8.64 15.93
CA ALA A 100 -5.76 -9.57 15.13
C ALA A 100 -6.64 -10.56 14.31
N ALA A 101 -7.90 -10.75 14.71
CA ALA A 101 -8.87 -11.60 14.04
C ALA A 101 -9.71 -10.86 12.98
N ALA A 102 -9.69 -9.52 12.95
CA ALA A 102 -10.43 -8.78 11.96
C ALA A 102 -9.66 -8.73 10.63
N LYS A 103 -10.34 -9.13 9.55
CA LYS A 103 -9.81 -9.02 8.20
C LYS A 103 -9.49 -7.54 7.92
N ARG A 104 -8.22 -7.24 7.63
CA ARG A 104 -7.80 -5.89 7.28
C ARG A 104 -8.58 -5.43 6.04
N ALA A 105 -9.20 -4.26 6.10
CA ALA A 105 -9.88 -3.69 4.95
C ALA A 105 -8.84 -3.11 4.00
N GLU A 106 -8.80 -3.61 2.77
CA GLU A 106 -7.97 -3.09 1.69
C GLU A 106 -8.80 -2.13 0.85
N ARG A 107 -8.26 -0.96 0.55
CA ARG A 107 -8.84 -0.07 -0.45
C ARG A 107 -7.76 0.41 -1.42
N ALA A 108 -8.13 0.65 -2.67
CA ALA A 108 -7.24 1.33 -3.60
C ALA A 108 -7.04 2.78 -3.10
N PHE A 109 -5.81 3.10 -2.72
CA PHE A 109 -5.41 4.45 -2.34
C PHE A 109 -5.17 5.30 -3.59
N PHE A 110 -4.46 4.73 -4.55
CA PHE A 110 -4.23 5.32 -5.86
C PHE A 110 -4.26 4.26 -6.95
N SER A 111 -4.72 4.61 -8.15
CA SER A 111 -4.77 3.68 -9.28
C SER A 111 -4.42 4.36 -10.59
N TRP A 112 -3.62 3.69 -11.40
CA TRP A 112 -3.49 3.94 -12.83
C TRP A 112 -4.09 2.79 -13.61
N SER A 113 -4.65 3.08 -14.77
CA SER A 113 -5.08 2.06 -15.71
C SER A 113 -5.00 2.59 -17.14
N GLY A 114 -4.89 1.70 -18.09
CA GLY A 114 -4.83 2.06 -19.50
C GLY A 114 -5.04 0.87 -20.43
N ARG A 115 -5.13 1.17 -21.72
CA ARG A 115 -5.12 0.19 -22.79
C ARG A 115 -3.75 0.14 -23.44
N GLY A 116 -3.41 -1.00 -24.03
CA GLY A 116 -2.11 -1.24 -24.61
C GLY A 116 -0.99 -1.37 -23.56
N LYS A 117 0.25 -1.27 -23.98
CA LYS A 117 1.40 -1.40 -23.11
C LYS A 117 1.51 -0.19 -22.17
N PRO A 118 1.74 -0.40 -20.84
CA PRO A 118 1.96 0.69 -19.92
C PRO A 118 3.25 1.47 -20.25
N ALA A 119 3.31 2.72 -19.82
CA ALA A 119 4.54 3.51 -19.90
C ALA A 119 5.67 2.83 -19.10
N GLU A 120 6.89 2.89 -19.63
CA GLU A 120 8.07 2.28 -19.00
C GLU A 120 8.43 2.95 -17.66
N ARG A 121 7.94 4.15 -17.44
CA ARG A 121 8.17 4.93 -16.21
C ARG A 121 6.88 5.59 -15.76
N LEU A 122 6.57 5.39 -14.50
CA LEU A 122 5.51 6.10 -13.78
C LEU A 122 6.13 6.82 -12.61
N ALA A 123 5.53 7.94 -12.22
CA ALA A 123 5.93 8.73 -11.07
C ALA A 123 4.73 8.96 -10.16
N TRP A 124 4.94 8.89 -8.85
CA TRP A 124 3.90 9.10 -7.86
C TRP A 124 4.38 10.02 -6.74
N ASP A 125 3.56 10.99 -6.40
CA ASP A 125 3.81 12.02 -5.39
C ASP A 125 3.30 11.65 -3.98
N GLY A 126 2.89 10.40 -3.75
CA GLY A 126 2.39 9.94 -2.46
C GLY A 126 0.96 10.36 -2.15
N ARG A 127 0.20 10.85 -3.13
CA ARG A 127 -1.19 11.27 -2.91
C ARG A 127 -2.18 10.26 -3.45
N SER A 128 -3.31 10.14 -2.73
CA SER A 128 -4.46 9.40 -3.22
C SER A 128 -5.15 10.15 -4.37
N GLN A 129 -6.07 9.49 -5.07
CA GLN A 129 -6.91 10.17 -6.08
C GLN A 129 -7.78 11.29 -5.49
N LYS A 130 -7.95 11.33 -4.17
CA LYS A 130 -8.66 12.40 -3.45
C LYS A 130 -7.72 13.49 -2.91
N GLY A 131 -6.39 13.37 -3.16
CA GLY A 131 -5.37 14.30 -2.68
C GLY A 131 -4.89 14.04 -1.24
N GLU A 132 -5.31 12.95 -0.59
CA GLU A 132 -4.81 12.55 0.73
C GLU A 132 -3.35 12.14 0.61
N LEU A 133 -2.49 12.64 1.48
CA LEU A 133 -1.08 12.22 1.54
C LEU A 133 -0.98 10.84 2.21
N VAL A 134 -0.01 10.03 1.78
CA VAL A 134 0.36 8.78 2.47
C VAL A 134 0.67 9.01 3.94
N GLU A 135 0.43 8.01 4.77
CA GLU A 135 0.79 8.06 6.17
C GLU A 135 2.28 7.71 6.37
N ALA A 136 2.94 8.45 7.26
CA ALA A 136 4.35 8.25 7.58
C ALA A 136 4.62 6.86 8.14
N ALA A 137 5.80 6.32 7.84
CA ALA A 137 6.26 5.01 8.31
C ALA A 137 5.25 3.87 8.04
N THR A 138 4.58 3.92 6.89
CA THR A 138 3.53 2.97 6.52
C THR A 138 3.89 2.29 5.20
N ASP A 139 3.60 1.00 5.11
CA ASP A 139 3.77 0.23 3.88
C ASP A 139 2.46 0.20 3.09
N TYR A 140 2.60 0.46 1.80
CA TYR A 140 1.52 0.40 0.83
C TYR A 140 1.75 -0.76 -0.13
N PRO A 141 1.02 -1.87 0.01
CA PRO A 141 1.04 -2.92 -1.00
C PRO A 141 0.63 -2.37 -2.37
N TYR A 142 1.21 -2.91 -3.41
CA TYR A 142 0.76 -2.61 -4.77
C TYR A 142 0.45 -3.88 -5.54
N ARG A 143 -0.42 -3.73 -6.55
CA ARG A 143 -0.78 -4.79 -7.49
C ARG A 143 -0.83 -4.24 -8.90
N LEU A 144 0.02 -4.78 -9.77
CA LEU A 144 -0.02 -4.53 -11.21
C LEU A 144 -0.66 -5.73 -11.90
N THR A 145 -1.75 -5.50 -12.59
CA THR A 145 -2.42 -6.50 -13.43
C THR A 145 -2.25 -6.11 -14.88
N ILE A 146 -1.81 -7.04 -15.74
CA ILE A 146 -1.69 -6.83 -17.18
C ILE A 146 -2.41 -7.98 -17.88
N VAL A 147 -3.16 -7.65 -18.94
CA VAL A 147 -3.92 -8.60 -19.75
C VAL A 147 -3.56 -8.38 -21.21
N ASP A 148 -3.30 -9.46 -21.95
CA ASP A 148 -3.12 -9.44 -23.38
C ASP A 148 -4.47 -9.50 -24.15
N GLU A 149 -4.43 -9.39 -25.47
CA GLU A 149 -5.61 -9.45 -26.34
C GLU A 149 -6.27 -10.83 -26.39
N LEU A 150 -5.58 -11.89 -25.97
CA LEU A 150 -6.09 -13.27 -25.89
C LEU A 150 -6.66 -13.60 -24.51
N GLY A 151 -6.57 -12.67 -23.55
CA GLY A 151 -7.12 -12.80 -22.20
C GLY A 151 -6.15 -13.44 -21.20
N ASN A 152 -4.89 -13.71 -21.58
CA ASN A 152 -3.91 -14.19 -20.63
C ASN A 152 -3.53 -13.04 -19.68
N ARG A 153 -3.39 -13.38 -18.39
CA ARG A 153 -3.24 -12.38 -17.31
C ARG A 153 -2.00 -12.64 -16.49
N THR A 154 -1.26 -11.56 -16.20
CA THR A 154 -0.18 -11.56 -15.21
C THR A 154 -0.48 -10.56 -14.09
N VAL A 155 -0.14 -10.95 -12.85
CA VAL A 155 -0.23 -10.09 -11.68
C VAL A 155 1.15 -10.02 -11.03
N ALA A 156 1.66 -8.80 -10.83
CA ALA A 156 2.86 -8.53 -10.06
C ALA A 156 2.48 -7.73 -8.80
N GLU A 157 2.99 -8.16 -7.65
CA GLU A 157 2.71 -7.57 -6.35
C GLU A 157 4.00 -7.23 -5.62
N GLY A 158 3.92 -6.26 -4.72
CA GLY A 158 5.02 -5.87 -3.86
C GLY A 158 4.59 -4.78 -2.89
N VAL A 159 5.56 -4.08 -2.31
CA VAL A 159 5.32 -3.09 -1.26
C VAL A 159 6.11 -1.81 -1.54
N ILE A 160 5.46 -0.67 -1.36
CA ILE A 160 6.05 0.65 -1.31
C ILE A 160 6.18 1.04 0.16
N SER A 161 7.40 1.26 0.64
CA SER A 161 7.64 1.68 2.02
C SER A 161 7.78 3.20 2.09
N VAL A 162 6.85 3.83 2.81
CA VAL A 162 6.89 5.27 3.10
C VAL A 162 7.79 5.52 4.30
N ASP A 163 8.69 6.49 4.18
CA ASP A 163 9.57 6.89 5.29
C ASP A 163 8.81 7.69 6.36
N VAL A 164 9.50 8.04 7.42
CA VAL A 164 8.97 8.96 8.44
C VAL A 164 8.95 10.37 7.85
N LEU A 165 7.76 10.92 7.72
CA LEU A 165 7.54 12.25 7.13
C LEU A 165 7.63 13.34 8.20
N VAL A 166 8.46 14.37 7.95
CA VAL A 166 8.54 15.57 8.80
C VAL A 166 7.78 16.71 8.13
N ILE A 167 6.51 16.83 8.44
CA ILE A 167 5.59 17.75 7.79
C ILE A 167 5.59 19.09 8.53
N ARG A 168 5.56 20.20 7.79
CA ARG A 168 5.34 21.53 8.37
C ARG A 168 3.84 21.74 8.61
N ASP A 169 3.48 22.01 9.85
CA ASP A 169 2.12 22.34 10.27
C ASP A 169 2.13 23.74 10.94
N GLY A 170 1.85 24.79 10.14
CA GLY A 170 2.07 26.18 10.53
C GLY A 170 3.55 26.46 10.83
N ASP A 171 3.84 26.95 12.06
CA ASP A 171 5.19 27.24 12.52
C ASP A 171 5.91 26.03 13.14
N ARG A 172 5.29 24.86 13.15
CA ARG A 172 5.80 23.64 13.79
C ARG A 172 6.20 22.61 12.76
N LEU A 173 7.18 21.78 13.13
CA LEU A 173 7.47 20.54 12.42
C LEU A 173 6.78 19.41 13.17
N LYS A 174 6.17 18.48 12.43
CA LYS A 174 5.34 17.43 12.98
C LYS A 174 5.62 16.11 12.26
N ILE A 175 5.75 15.05 13.03
CA ILE A 175 5.74 13.67 12.54
C ILE A 175 4.46 13.02 13.04
N LYS A 176 3.65 12.49 12.12
CA LYS A 176 2.39 11.82 12.42
C LYS A 176 2.49 10.36 12.03
N VAL A 177 2.38 9.47 13.00
CA VAL A 177 2.58 8.04 12.76
C VAL A 177 1.38 7.22 13.27
N PRO A 178 0.45 6.83 12.40
CA PRO A 178 -0.67 5.99 12.78
C PRO A 178 -0.31 4.50 12.89
N SER A 179 0.87 4.11 12.39
CA SER A 179 1.26 2.71 12.22
C SER A 179 1.76 2.01 13.49
N ILE A 180 1.97 2.73 14.62
CA ILE A 180 2.34 2.11 15.89
C ILE A 180 1.12 1.38 16.46
N VAL A 181 1.19 0.06 16.52
CA VAL A 181 0.10 -0.80 16.99
C VAL A 181 0.26 -1.09 18.47
N PHE A 182 -0.76 -0.81 19.26
CA PHE A 182 -0.87 -1.16 20.68
C PHE A 182 -1.88 -2.29 20.85
N ARG A 183 -1.81 -2.98 21.97
CA ARG A 183 -2.88 -3.87 22.40
C ARG A 183 -4.19 -3.07 22.55
N PRO A 184 -5.35 -3.60 22.09
CA PRO A 184 -6.64 -2.93 22.27
C PRO A 184 -6.86 -2.54 23.74
N ASP A 185 -7.33 -1.31 23.97
CA ASP A 185 -7.61 -0.72 25.29
C ASP A 185 -6.45 -0.62 26.28
N PHE A 186 -5.22 -0.94 25.85
CA PHE A 186 -4.03 -0.88 26.66
C PHE A 186 -2.94 0.02 26.04
N ALA A 187 -2.04 0.44 26.89
CA ALA A 187 -0.85 1.19 26.53
C ALA A 187 0.39 0.30 26.63
N ASP A 188 0.36 -0.86 26.00
CA ASP A 188 1.48 -1.79 25.97
C ASP A 188 1.54 -2.58 24.64
N PHE A 189 2.63 -3.32 24.44
CA PHE A 189 2.86 -4.17 23.28
C PHE A 189 2.74 -5.68 23.62
N LYS A 190 2.19 -6.01 24.79
CA LYS A 190 2.07 -7.41 25.23
C LYS A 190 1.12 -8.17 24.32
N ASP A 191 1.40 -9.44 24.14
CA ASP A 191 0.56 -10.38 23.39
C ASP A 191 0.30 -9.97 21.91
N LEU A 192 1.08 -9.01 21.38
CA LEU A 192 1.06 -8.71 19.95
C LEU A 192 1.81 -9.80 19.16
N PRO A 193 1.38 -10.09 17.90
CA PRO A 193 2.14 -10.96 17.00
C PRO A 193 3.58 -10.48 16.82
N GLN A 194 4.54 -11.40 16.68
CA GLN A 194 5.95 -11.05 16.53
C GLN A 194 6.21 -10.12 15.36
N GLU A 195 5.56 -10.34 14.22
CA GLU A 195 5.62 -9.45 13.06
C GLU A 195 5.23 -8.00 13.39
N THR A 196 4.20 -7.83 14.24
CA THR A 196 3.76 -6.49 14.68
C THR A 196 4.78 -5.84 15.62
N LEU A 197 5.40 -6.64 16.52
CA LEU A 197 6.45 -6.16 17.41
C LEU A 197 7.68 -5.71 16.63
N ASP A 198 8.11 -6.50 15.65
CA ASP A 198 9.25 -6.21 14.80
C ASP A 198 9.00 -4.92 13.99
N ARG A 199 7.80 -4.78 13.43
CA ARG A 199 7.38 -3.57 12.71
C ARG A 199 7.34 -2.34 13.62
N ASN A 200 6.75 -2.42 14.81
CA ASN A 200 6.76 -1.33 15.78
C ASN A 200 8.20 -0.91 16.12
N ALA A 201 9.10 -1.88 16.31
CA ALA A 201 10.49 -1.62 16.62
C ALA A 201 11.21 -0.90 15.46
N GLU A 202 11.03 -1.35 14.21
CA GLU A 202 11.60 -0.74 13.02
C GLU A 202 11.13 0.72 12.86
N VAL A 203 9.83 0.96 12.96
CA VAL A 203 9.23 2.31 12.88
C VAL A 203 9.79 3.22 13.96
N LEU A 204 9.85 2.77 15.22
CA LEU A 204 10.34 3.58 16.35
C LEU A 204 11.85 3.86 16.25
N GLN A 205 12.65 2.90 15.76
CA GLN A 205 14.07 3.12 15.49
C GLN A 205 14.27 4.16 14.40
N ARG A 206 13.48 4.10 13.33
CA ARG A 206 13.54 5.06 12.24
C ARG A 206 13.18 6.48 12.71
N ILE A 207 12.10 6.61 13.50
CA ILE A 207 11.72 7.87 14.14
C ILE A 207 12.86 8.41 14.99
N ALA A 208 13.48 7.59 15.84
CA ALA A 208 14.60 8.00 16.70
C ALA A 208 15.79 8.52 15.89
N GLN A 209 16.13 7.85 14.76
CA GLN A 209 17.19 8.31 13.84
C GLN A 209 16.89 9.70 13.28
N ILE A 210 15.64 9.93 12.84
CA ILE A 210 15.22 11.22 12.28
C ILE A 210 15.20 12.30 13.36
N LEU A 211 14.61 12.04 14.54
CA LEU A 211 14.59 12.98 15.65
C LEU A 211 16.00 13.40 16.10
N ASN A 212 16.98 12.50 15.98
CA ASN A 212 18.37 12.81 16.30
C ASN A 212 19.08 13.71 15.28
N ARG A 213 18.50 13.93 14.09
CA ARG A 213 18.96 14.95 13.13
C ARG A 213 18.53 16.37 13.57
N PHE A 214 17.42 16.50 14.29
CA PHE A 214 16.84 17.75 14.78
C PHE A 214 17.29 18.07 16.20
N LYS A 215 18.60 18.20 16.45
CA LYS A 215 19.19 18.34 17.81
C LYS A 215 18.71 19.57 18.58
N ASP A 216 18.41 20.68 17.86
CA ASP A 216 18.00 21.97 18.43
C ASP A 216 16.50 22.04 18.75
N TYR A 217 15.80 20.91 18.65
CA TYR A 217 14.37 20.85 18.91
C TYR A 217 14.07 20.03 20.16
N LYS A 218 13.14 20.53 20.98
CA LYS A 218 12.40 19.73 21.96
C LYS A 218 11.33 18.94 21.23
N ILE A 219 10.96 17.80 21.77
CA ILE A 219 10.02 16.89 21.14
C ILE A 219 8.91 16.60 22.13
N ARG A 220 7.68 16.89 21.74
CA ARG A 220 6.49 16.49 22.48
C ARG A 220 5.83 15.32 21.79
N VAL A 221 5.73 14.18 22.47
CA VAL A 221 5.05 12.98 22.01
C VAL A 221 3.59 13.09 22.40
N GLU A 222 2.69 13.18 21.44
CA GLU A 222 1.25 13.33 21.64
C GLU A 222 0.52 12.06 21.26
N GLY A 223 -0.28 11.53 22.23
CA GLY A 223 -1.12 10.34 21.99
C GLY A 223 -2.55 10.76 21.71
N HIS A 224 -3.19 10.09 20.76
CA HIS A 224 -4.57 10.29 20.35
C HIS A 224 -5.36 8.99 20.40
N ALA A 225 -6.68 9.09 20.60
CA ALA A 225 -7.58 7.96 20.71
C ALA A 225 -8.90 8.22 19.98
N ASN A 226 -9.64 7.16 19.69
CA ASN A 226 -11.02 7.24 19.21
C ASN A 226 -11.99 7.26 20.38
N SER A 227 -13.09 8.00 20.24
CA SER A 227 -14.22 7.98 21.19
C SER A 227 -15.35 7.14 20.65
N ILE A 228 -15.77 6.14 21.41
CA ILE A 228 -16.97 5.34 21.13
C ILE A 228 -18.21 6.18 21.39
N ALA A 229 -18.23 6.97 22.44
CA ALA A 229 -19.35 7.85 22.77
C ALA A 229 -19.64 8.88 21.67
N LYS A 230 -18.59 9.52 21.10
CA LYS A 230 -18.74 10.44 19.96
C LYS A 230 -19.19 9.70 18.70
N MET A 231 -18.70 8.49 18.47
CA MET A 231 -19.04 7.67 17.30
C MET A 231 -20.51 7.24 17.34
N THR A 232 -21.07 6.96 18.52
CA THR A 232 -22.46 6.52 18.69
C THR A 232 -23.44 7.67 18.92
N GLY A 233 -22.97 8.93 18.96
CA GLY A 233 -23.81 10.09 19.24
C GLY A 233 -24.34 10.11 20.68
N ALA A 234 -23.58 9.59 21.65
CA ALA A 234 -23.95 9.57 23.05
C ALA A 234 -24.10 10.99 23.64
N ALA A 235 -24.83 11.10 24.76
CA ALA A 235 -24.99 12.38 25.48
C ALA A 235 -23.63 12.93 25.93
N GLN A 236 -23.51 14.29 25.99
CA GLN A 236 -22.25 14.98 26.30
C GLN A 236 -21.62 14.50 27.61
N ALA A 237 -22.43 14.23 28.64
CA ALA A 237 -21.93 13.71 29.92
C ALA A 237 -21.23 12.34 29.80
N ALA A 238 -21.67 11.48 28.86
CA ALA A 238 -21.02 10.21 28.58
C ALA A 238 -19.71 10.43 27.81
N VAL A 239 -19.68 11.36 26.85
CA VAL A 239 -18.48 11.77 26.12
C VAL A 239 -17.43 12.31 27.09
N ASP A 240 -17.81 13.22 28.00
CA ASP A 240 -16.89 13.82 28.98
C ASP A 240 -16.33 12.78 29.97
N LYS A 241 -17.16 11.82 30.36
CA LYS A 241 -16.77 10.73 31.24
C LYS A 241 -15.76 9.79 30.55
N GLU A 242 -16.04 9.37 29.30
CA GLU A 242 -15.14 8.54 28.50
C GLU A 242 -13.81 9.28 28.29
N GLU A 243 -13.86 10.55 27.87
CA GLU A 243 -12.67 11.36 27.63
C GLU A 243 -11.79 11.44 28.87
N THR A 244 -12.37 11.84 30.02
CA THR A 244 -11.59 12.12 31.23
C THR A 244 -11.08 10.86 31.92
N LYS A 245 -11.88 9.78 31.94
CA LYS A 245 -11.55 8.58 32.74
C LYS A 245 -10.81 7.53 31.94
N GLU A 246 -10.96 7.53 30.61
CA GLU A 246 -10.46 6.45 29.75
C GLU A 246 -9.48 6.97 28.70
N LEU A 247 -9.90 7.90 27.81
CA LEU A 247 -9.13 8.23 26.62
C LEU A 247 -7.91 9.10 26.90
N LEU A 248 -8.03 10.11 27.74
CA LEU A 248 -6.87 10.93 28.13
C LEU A 248 -5.79 10.10 28.83
N PRO A 249 -6.08 9.29 29.88
CA PRO A 249 -5.07 8.42 30.48
C PRO A 249 -4.50 7.39 29.52
N LEU A 250 -5.32 6.76 28.67
CA LEU A 250 -4.88 5.77 27.70
C LEU A 250 -3.89 6.38 26.69
N SER A 251 -4.27 7.52 26.10
CA SER A 251 -3.46 8.22 25.11
C SER A 251 -2.14 8.72 25.68
N GLU A 252 -2.15 9.25 26.92
CA GLU A 252 -0.94 9.68 27.62
C GLU A 252 0.00 8.51 27.92
N ASN A 253 -0.54 7.38 28.39
CA ASN A 253 0.26 6.19 28.68
C ASN A 253 0.87 5.58 27.41
N ARG A 254 0.17 5.61 26.27
CA ARG A 254 0.72 5.23 24.96
C ARG A 254 1.87 6.14 24.55
N ALA A 255 1.71 7.45 24.71
CA ALA A 255 2.78 8.41 24.45
C ALA A 255 4.00 8.18 25.37
N LYS A 256 3.79 7.86 26.66
CA LYS A 256 4.86 7.50 27.61
C LYS A 256 5.62 6.24 27.17
N LEU A 257 4.92 5.20 26.74
CA LEU A 257 5.56 3.98 26.23
C LEU A 257 6.42 4.28 25.00
N VAL A 258 5.89 5.05 24.06
CA VAL A 258 6.63 5.45 22.86
C VAL A 258 7.86 6.28 23.23
N MET A 259 7.72 7.25 24.14
CA MET A 259 8.86 8.04 24.66
C MET A 259 9.94 7.15 25.27
N GLN A 260 9.56 6.15 26.08
CA GLN A 260 10.51 5.19 26.66
C GLN A 260 11.27 4.42 25.57
N LYS A 261 10.60 3.97 24.53
CA LYS A 261 11.23 3.29 23.39
C LYS A 261 12.18 4.20 22.62
N LEU A 262 11.82 5.47 22.43
CA LEU A 262 12.72 6.44 21.79
C LEU A 262 14.00 6.66 22.61
N ILE A 263 13.90 6.69 23.94
CA ILE A 263 15.06 6.78 24.84
C ILE A 263 15.94 5.53 24.71
N GLU A 264 15.34 4.32 24.67
CA GLU A 264 16.06 3.07 24.41
C GLU A 264 16.81 3.10 23.05
N TYR A 265 16.26 3.81 22.06
CA TYR A 265 16.87 4.00 20.74
C TYR A 265 17.77 5.25 20.63
N GLY A 266 18.14 5.84 21.77
CA GLY A 266 19.17 6.87 21.85
C GLY A 266 18.71 8.32 21.65
N VAL A 267 17.42 8.62 21.83
CA VAL A 267 16.95 10.01 21.90
C VAL A 267 17.17 10.56 23.31
N ASP A 268 17.77 11.75 23.43
CA ASP A 268 18.04 12.38 24.73
C ASP A 268 16.73 12.63 25.51
N PRO A 269 16.54 12.03 26.70
CA PRO A 269 15.34 12.19 27.50
C PRO A 269 15.05 13.66 27.89
N LYS A 270 16.07 14.52 27.98
CA LYS A 270 15.90 15.96 28.26
C LYS A 270 15.17 16.72 27.16
N ARG A 271 15.11 16.14 25.95
CA ARG A 271 14.41 16.71 24.81
C ARG A 271 12.95 16.27 24.73
N LEU A 272 12.57 15.22 25.47
CA LEU A 272 11.29 14.55 25.33
C LEU A 272 10.28 14.99 26.40
N SER A 273 9.06 15.17 25.98
CA SER A 273 7.88 15.38 26.83
C SER A 273 6.69 14.61 26.26
N VAL A 274 5.67 14.36 27.08
CA VAL A 274 4.48 13.62 26.64
C VAL A 274 3.21 14.42 26.90
N ARG A 275 2.18 14.16 26.09
CA ARG A 275 0.83 14.69 26.27
C ARG A 275 -0.20 13.68 25.75
N GLY A 276 -1.21 13.38 26.56
CA GLY A 276 -2.41 12.69 26.10
C GLY A 276 -3.43 13.72 25.62
N LEU A 277 -4.00 13.49 24.46
CA LEU A 277 -5.02 14.36 23.85
C LEU A 277 -6.37 13.63 23.71
N GLY A 278 -6.43 12.36 24.10
CA GLY A 278 -7.66 11.59 24.01
C GLY A 278 -8.28 11.68 22.61
N SER A 279 -9.54 12.05 22.55
CA SER A 279 -10.29 12.23 21.31
C SER A 279 -10.51 13.70 20.92
N SER A 280 -9.75 14.64 21.48
CA SER A 280 -9.97 16.09 21.30
C SER A 280 -9.58 16.59 19.91
N GLU A 281 -8.62 15.96 19.25
CA GLU A 281 -8.07 16.37 17.95
C GLU A 281 -8.19 15.25 16.90
N PRO A 282 -9.40 14.94 16.41
CA PRO A 282 -9.57 13.94 15.37
C PRO A 282 -9.05 14.46 14.01
N VAL A 283 -8.43 13.58 13.20
CA VAL A 283 -8.01 13.90 11.83
C VAL A 283 -9.06 13.51 10.80
N VAL A 284 -9.99 12.65 11.19
CA VAL A 284 -11.17 12.28 10.39
C VAL A 284 -12.38 12.19 11.31
N PRO A 285 -13.61 12.36 10.78
CA PRO A 285 -14.83 12.22 11.57
C PRO A 285 -14.91 10.86 12.27
N PHE A 286 -15.40 10.82 13.51
CA PHE A 286 -15.57 9.55 14.26
C PHE A 286 -16.57 8.59 13.58
N THR A 287 -17.47 9.12 12.77
CA THR A 287 -18.45 8.36 11.98
C THR A 287 -17.87 7.76 10.70
N ASP A 288 -16.68 8.14 10.29
CA ASP A 288 -15.99 7.58 9.12
C ASP A 288 -15.41 6.20 9.47
N ALA A 289 -16.20 5.16 9.20
CA ALA A 289 -15.84 3.78 9.54
C ALA A 289 -14.56 3.28 8.82
N GLU A 290 -14.27 3.83 7.64
CA GLU A 290 -13.13 3.42 6.83
C GLU A 290 -11.82 4.05 7.31
N ASN A 291 -11.86 5.31 7.74
CA ASN A 291 -10.66 6.09 8.04
C ASN A 291 -10.46 6.40 9.53
N ARG A 292 -11.46 6.18 10.40
CA ARG A 292 -11.37 6.53 11.83
C ARG A 292 -10.19 5.90 12.57
N TRP A 293 -9.59 4.81 12.02
CA TRP A 293 -8.37 4.22 12.57
C TRP A 293 -7.21 5.23 12.59
N LYS A 294 -7.18 6.24 11.69
CA LYS A 294 -6.19 7.32 11.64
C LYS A 294 -6.24 8.25 12.86
N ASN A 295 -7.35 8.27 13.58
CA ASN A 295 -7.45 9.02 14.83
C ASN A 295 -6.66 8.37 15.99
N ARG A 296 -6.40 7.07 15.92
CA ARG A 296 -5.57 6.35 16.88
C ARG A 296 -4.11 6.41 16.42
N ARG A 297 -3.43 7.45 16.83
CA ARG A 297 -2.09 7.76 16.36
C ARG A 297 -1.21 8.32 17.46
N VAL A 298 0.08 8.34 17.17
CA VAL A 298 1.07 9.10 17.94
C VAL A 298 1.67 10.17 17.03
N GLU A 299 1.76 11.39 17.53
CA GLU A 299 2.38 12.51 16.85
C GLU A 299 3.60 13.00 17.61
N PHE A 300 4.60 13.49 16.87
CA PHE A 300 5.80 14.07 17.46
C PHE A 300 5.87 15.52 17.02
N ILE A 301 5.72 16.43 17.96
CA ILE A 301 5.78 17.87 17.69
C ILE A 301 7.18 18.36 18.02
N LEU A 302 7.88 18.84 17.01
CA LEU A 302 9.22 19.42 17.14
C LEU A 302 9.07 20.91 17.46
N ILE A 303 9.56 21.32 18.60
CA ILE A 303 9.47 22.69 19.13
C ILE A 303 10.88 23.27 19.16
N LYS A 304 11.10 24.30 18.38
CA LYS A 304 12.38 25.03 18.38
C LYS A 304 12.44 25.93 19.62
N GLU A 305 13.52 25.80 20.41
CA GLU A 305 13.79 26.71 21.53
C GLU A 305 14.38 28.02 21.07
#